data_e59f67551785fd790209bdd2b7704dbb
#
_entry.id   e59f67551785fd790209bdd2b7704dbb
#
_cell.length_a   1.000
_cell.length_b   1.000
_cell.length_c   1.000
_cell.angle_alpha   90.00
_cell.angle_beta   90.00
_cell.angle_gamma   90.00
#
_symmetry.space_group_name_H-M   'P 1'
#
loop_
_entity.id
_entity.type
_entity.pdbx_description
1 polymer ?
#
loop_
_entity_poly.entity_id
_entity_poly.type
_entity_poly.pdbx_seq_one_letter_code
_entity_poly.pdbx_strand_id
1 'polypeptide(L)'
;MQHIEINDQFQRALDVMEKTDRSIFITGRAGTGKSTLLEYFRGITGKEIVVLAPTGVAALNIKGQTIHSFFGFKPDITPLKVKRIEKDDSIYKKLGILVIDEISMVRADLLDCVDKFLRFNGPASRKPFGGIQMVFVGDLYQLPPVVTSREKAVFAELYKTPYFFSSHAFTTFDMEFIELEKVYRQHDQRFIELLNTIRNNSIDGTGLSLLNTRYLPEYGTPGGGISVRLTTTNAMAAGLNAGELAKLKGKLHTFKATMDGKFSDDSLPTSEELMVKAGAQVMLLNNDSLGRWVNGSMGKIEGFKKGEDGGLCISVQLADGEGVKVEPYTWEIFNYKLDGREIKSEVVGTFTQYPLMLAWAVTIHKSQGKTFERVVIDIGRGTFAHGQMYVALSRCTSLNGIVLKQPIEKKHIWMDWRVVQFVTRYQYDKAEEVLSAKDKEKLILMTISIGGKLRITYLKPNDEKSIRVIKPLEVGDFTYAGKTFRGLRAFCLKRGEERSFRIDRILEALEEK
;
A
#
# COMPACT_ATOMS: atom_id res chain seq x y z
N MET A 1 19.35 7.66 -12.94
CA MET A 1 18.06 7.90 -12.24
C MET A 1 17.00 8.08 -13.30
N GLN A 2 15.94 7.25 -13.28
CA GLN A 2 14.78 7.46 -14.15
C GLN A 2 14.23 8.88 -13.86
N HIS A 3 13.77 9.56 -14.88
CA HIS A 3 13.18 10.90 -14.77
C HIS A 3 11.91 10.79 -13.93
N ILE A 4 11.98 11.11 -12.64
CA ILE A 4 10.82 11.12 -11.72
C ILE A 4 10.08 12.42 -11.94
N GLU A 5 8.80 12.35 -12.27
CA GLU A 5 7.94 13.52 -12.37
C GLU A 5 7.55 13.98 -10.95
N ILE A 6 8.07 15.13 -10.54
CA ILE A 6 7.74 15.75 -9.25
C ILE A 6 6.54 16.67 -9.47
N ASN A 7 5.35 16.20 -9.08
CA ASN A 7 4.13 17.02 -9.06
C ASN A 7 4.00 17.78 -7.72
N ASP A 8 2.99 18.66 -7.60
CA ASP A 8 2.79 19.49 -6.41
C ASP A 8 2.64 18.68 -5.12
N GLN A 9 1.96 17.52 -5.17
CA GLN A 9 1.76 16.66 -4.01
C GLN A 9 3.06 15.98 -3.58
N PHE A 10 3.88 15.54 -4.55
CA PHE A 10 5.23 15.03 -4.29
C PHE A 10 6.11 16.10 -3.66
N GLN A 11 6.12 17.30 -4.26
CA GLN A 11 6.94 18.41 -3.75
C GLN A 11 6.54 18.80 -2.32
N ARG A 12 5.22 18.89 -2.04
CA ARG A 12 4.71 19.17 -0.70
C ARG A 12 5.13 18.10 0.31
N ALA A 13 5.06 16.82 -0.07
CA ALA A 13 5.50 15.73 0.81
C ALA A 13 7.00 15.82 1.11
N LEU A 14 7.83 16.07 0.10
CA LEU A 14 9.26 16.27 0.27
C LEU A 14 9.57 17.49 1.16
N ASP A 15 8.86 18.60 0.98
CA ASP A 15 9.05 19.81 1.77
C ASP A 15 8.71 19.59 3.26
N VAL A 16 7.62 18.89 3.55
CA VAL A 16 7.25 18.54 4.94
C VAL A 16 8.29 17.63 5.57
N MET A 17 8.72 16.58 4.84
CA MET A 17 9.69 15.62 5.36
C MET A 17 11.06 16.24 5.60
N GLU A 18 11.56 17.09 4.67
CA GLU A 18 12.92 17.62 4.74
C GLU A 18 13.01 18.91 5.55
N LYS A 19 12.07 19.85 5.33
CA LYS A 19 12.16 21.23 5.85
C LYS A 19 11.49 21.45 7.20
N THR A 20 10.76 20.44 7.72
CA THR A 20 10.02 20.56 8.99
C THR A 20 10.23 19.32 9.88
N ASP A 21 9.85 19.43 11.15
CA ASP A 21 9.80 18.28 12.08
C ASP A 21 8.37 17.72 12.22
N ARG A 22 7.44 18.17 11.36
CA ARG A 22 6.04 17.71 11.39
C ARG A 22 5.94 16.30 10.85
N SER A 23 5.26 15.46 11.58
CA SER A 23 4.96 14.12 11.12
C SER A 23 3.95 14.13 9.96
N ILE A 24 3.97 13.10 9.13
CA ILE A 24 3.17 13.06 7.91
C ILE A 24 2.61 11.66 7.63
N PHE A 25 1.36 11.61 7.16
CA PHE A 25 0.78 10.42 6.55
C PHE A 25 0.64 10.63 5.03
N ILE A 26 1.41 9.88 4.27
CA ILE A 26 1.39 9.87 2.82
C ILE A 26 0.54 8.68 2.37
N THR A 27 -0.61 8.96 1.82
CA THR A 27 -1.51 7.95 1.28
C THR A 27 -1.74 8.16 -0.21
N GLY A 28 -2.51 7.26 -0.82
CA GLY A 28 -2.87 7.34 -2.23
C GLY A 28 -3.18 5.96 -2.78
N ARG A 29 -3.85 5.94 -3.91
CA ARG A 29 -4.28 4.72 -4.61
C ARG A 29 -3.11 3.83 -4.98
N ALA A 30 -3.41 2.58 -5.34
CA ALA A 30 -2.40 1.71 -5.93
C ALA A 30 -1.81 2.35 -7.20
N GLY A 31 -0.47 2.37 -7.30
CA GLY A 31 0.22 2.93 -8.47
C GLY A 31 0.39 4.45 -8.49
N THR A 32 0.24 5.15 -7.36
CA THR A 32 0.46 6.61 -7.28
C THR A 32 1.90 7.02 -6.94
N GLY A 33 2.85 6.08 -6.92
CA GLY A 33 4.27 6.39 -6.76
C GLY A 33 4.75 6.56 -5.31
N LYS A 34 4.02 6.06 -4.29
CA LYS A 34 4.43 6.14 -2.87
C LYS A 34 5.84 5.62 -2.62
N SER A 35 6.15 4.42 -3.10
CA SER A 35 7.47 3.81 -2.92
C SER A 35 8.56 4.56 -3.69
N THR A 36 8.24 5.11 -4.86
CA THR A 36 9.14 5.95 -5.65
C THR A 36 9.46 7.26 -4.92
N LEU A 37 8.47 7.89 -4.29
CA LEU A 37 8.66 9.08 -3.46
C LEU A 37 9.61 8.77 -2.28
N LEU A 38 9.41 7.64 -1.62
CA LEU A 38 10.25 7.24 -0.49
C LEU A 38 11.69 6.95 -0.91
N GLU A 39 11.88 6.25 -2.02
CA GLU A 39 13.21 5.95 -2.57
C GLU A 39 13.94 7.25 -2.98
N TYR A 40 13.22 8.17 -3.63
CA TYR A 40 13.76 9.48 -4.00
C TYR A 40 14.14 10.28 -2.75
N PHE A 41 13.27 10.36 -1.75
CA PHE A 41 13.53 11.06 -0.50
C PHE A 41 14.76 10.53 0.23
N ARG A 42 14.93 9.20 0.31
CA ARG A 42 16.13 8.59 0.91
C ARG A 42 17.44 9.00 0.20
N GLY A 43 17.37 9.27 -1.09
CA GLY A 43 18.54 9.67 -1.87
C GLY A 43 18.96 11.13 -1.70
N ILE A 44 18.06 11.98 -1.20
CA ILE A 44 18.29 13.44 -1.12
C ILE A 44 18.29 14.00 0.30
N THR A 45 17.72 13.27 1.29
CA THR A 45 17.59 13.78 2.67
C THR A 45 18.94 13.92 3.36
N GLY A 46 19.10 15.02 4.09
CA GLY A 46 20.21 15.24 5.01
C GLY A 46 19.91 14.78 6.44
N LYS A 47 18.70 14.26 6.72
CA LYS A 47 18.31 13.81 8.05
C LYS A 47 18.69 12.36 8.31
N GLU A 48 18.94 12.02 9.56
CA GLU A 48 19.14 10.64 10.00
C GLU A 48 17.82 9.84 9.89
N ILE A 49 17.72 8.99 8.87
CA ILE A 49 16.51 8.29 8.47
C ILE A 49 16.60 6.78 8.71
N VAL A 50 15.54 6.21 9.25
CA VAL A 50 15.30 4.76 9.29
C VAL A 50 13.98 4.45 8.59
N VAL A 51 14.00 3.41 7.75
CA VAL A 51 12.81 2.97 6.99
C VAL A 51 12.44 1.56 7.42
N LEU A 52 11.21 1.41 7.89
CA LEU A 52 10.68 0.16 8.42
C LEU A 52 9.44 -0.31 7.65
N ALA A 53 9.17 -1.61 7.73
CA ALA A 53 7.94 -2.21 7.19
C ALA A 53 7.38 -3.27 8.15
N PRO A 54 6.07 -3.61 8.05
CA PRO A 54 5.46 -4.62 8.91
C PRO A 54 5.90 -6.06 8.59
N THR A 55 6.31 -6.33 7.35
CA THR A 55 6.68 -7.69 6.90
C THR A 55 8.09 -7.74 6.31
N GLY A 56 8.74 -8.91 6.36
CA GLY A 56 10.07 -9.10 5.80
C GLY A 56 10.14 -8.80 4.30
N VAL A 57 9.15 -9.26 3.54
CA VAL A 57 9.11 -8.99 2.08
C VAL A 57 8.99 -7.50 1.79
N ALA A 58 8.14 -6.77 2.53
CA ALA A 58 8.02 -5.33 2.36
C ALA A 58 9.33 -4.62 2.75
N ALA A 59 9.97 -5.04 3.85
CA ALA A 59 11.26 -4.50 4.28
C ALA A 59 12.36 -4.68 3.23
N LEU A 60 12.45 -5.87 2.63
CA LEU A 60 13.40 -6.14 1.55
C LEU A 60 13.16 -5.24 0.32
N ASN A 61 11.91 -5.04 -0.07
CA ASN A 61 11.56 -4.19 -1.23
C ASN A 61 12.02 -2.74 -1.06
N ILE A 62 11.98 -2.22 0.17
CA ILE A 62 12.40 -0.85 0.48
C ILE A 62 13.86 -0.76 0.97
N LYS A 63 14.61 -1.88 0.94
CA LYS A 63 15.96 -1.96 1.52
C LYS A 63 15.99 -1.41 2.96
N GLY A 64 15.00 -1.78 3.74
CA GLY A 64 14.80 -1.37 5.13
C GLY A 64 14.78 -2.56 6.07
N GLN A 65 14.21 -2.37 7.24
CA GLN A 65 14.13 -3.38 8.30
C GLN A 65 12.67 -3.59 8.72
N THR A 66 12.35 -4.76 9.31
CA THR A 66 11.02 -4.94 9.90
C THR A 66 10.92 -4.17 11.22
N ILE A 67 9.71 -3.71 11.56
CA ILE A 67 9.44 -3.05 12.84
C ILE A 67 9.94 -3.92 14.01
N HIS A 68 9.60 -5.22 14.00
CA HIS A 68 10.00 -6.15 15.06
C HIS A 68 11.52 -6.26 15.19
N SER A 69 12.22 -6.39 14.07
CA SER A 69 13.68 -6.52 14.08
C SER A 69 14.37 -5.24 14.56
N PHE A 70 13.93 -4.06 14.09
CA PHE A 70 14.55 -2.78 14.46
C PHE A 70 14.44 -2.48 15.96
N PHE A 71 13.27 -2.75 16.56
CA PHE A 71 13.05 -2.52 17.98
C PHE A 71 13.40 -3.72 18.88
N GLY A 72 13.83 -4.85 18.29
CA GLY A 72 14.07 -6.09 19.02
C GLY A 72 12.80 -6.70 19.63
N PHE A 73 11.65 -6.44 19.02
CA PHE A 73 10.36 -6.94 19.49
C PHE A 73 10.19 -8.42 19.14
N LYS A 74 9.70 -9.20 20.11
CA LYS A 74 9.25 -10.56 19.86
C LYS A 74 7.85 -10.54 19.23
N PRO A 75 7.40 -11.61 18.52
CA PRO A 75 6.08 -11.68 17.91
C PRO A 75 4.91 -11.45 18.88
N ASP A 76 5.12 -11.76 20.18
CA ASP A 76 4.13 -11.60 21.25
C ASP A 76 4.30 -10.27 22.03
N ILE A 77 4.94 -9.27 21.43
CA ILE A 77 5.14 -7.96 22.07
C ILE A 77 3.81 -7.30 22.41
N THR A 78 3.75 -6.69 23.56
CA THR A 78 2.64 -5.83 23.99
C THR A 78 3.21 -4.55 24.61
N PRO A 79 2.44 -3.46 24.71
CA PRO A 79 2.93 -2.23 25.34
C PRO A 79 3.43 -2.43 26.77
N LEU A 80 2.93 -3.43 27.51
CA LEU A 80 3.41 -3.75 28.85
C LEU A 80 4.81 -4.39 28.87
N LYS A 81 5.17 -5.12 27.82
CA LYS A 81 6.47 -5.80 27.68
C LYS A 81 7.59 -4.89 27.15
N VAL A 82 7.26 -3.69 26.70
CA VAL A 82 8.26 -2.74 26.19
C VAL A 82 9.15 -2.26 27.33
N LYS A 83 10.47 -2.34 27.14
CA LYS A 83 11.49 -2.00 28.14
C LYS A 83 12.39 -0.85 27.67
N ARG A 84 13.01 -0.17 28.64
CA ARG A 84 14.11 0.75 28.41
C ARG A 84 15.38 -0.04 28.11
N ILE A 85 16.23 0.46 27.21
CA ILE A 85 17.55 -0.11 26.94
C ILE A 85 18.54 0.49 27.92
N GLU A 86 19.47 -0.33 28.40
CA GLU A 86 20.47 0.10 29.40
C GLU A 86 21.61 0.94 28.78
N LYS A 87 21.81 0.85 27.45
CA LYS A 87 22.88 1.59 26.76
C LYS A 87 22.49 3.03 26.46
N ASP A 88 23.28 3.97 26.93
CA ASP A 88 23.02 5.42 26.79
C ASP A 88 23.23 5.94 25.35
N ASP A 89 24.07 5.29 24.57
CA ASP A 89 24.46 5.70 23.21
C ASP A 89 23.68 4.87 22.18
N SER A 90 22.36 5.11 22.10
CA SER A 90 21.49 4.35 21.24
C SER A 90 21.17 5.12 19.94
N ILE A 91 21.05 4.38 18.84
CA ILE A 91 20.58 4.87 17.55
C ILE A 91 19.28 5.69 17.67
N TYR A 92 18.42 5.33 18.62
CA TYR A 92 17.10 5.94 18.81
C TYR A 92 17.17 7.40 19.29
N LYS A 93 18.27 7.80 19.97
CA LYS A 93 18.49 9.20 20.39
C LYS A 93 18.90 10.13 19.23
N LYS A 94 19.45 9.56 18.17
CA LYS A 94 19.97 10.32 17.00
C LYS A 94 19.02 10.28 15.82
N LEU A 95 17.98 9.46 15.90
CA LEU A 95 17.00 9.29 14.84
C LEU A 95 16.24 10.59 14.60
N GLY A 96 16.35 11.14 13.39
CA GLY A 96 15.63 12.33 12.95
C GLY A 96 14.27 11.97 12.36
N ILE A 97 14.23 10.96 11.49
CA ILE A 97 13.01 10.50 10.81
C ILE A 97 12.86 8.99 10.93
N LEU A 98 11.65 8.55 11.30
CA LEU A 98 11.23 7.17 11.23
C LEU A 98 10.11 7.00 10.21
N VAL A 99 10.41 6.28 9.13
CA VAL A 99 9.42 5.93 8.11
C VAL A 99 8.84 4.55 8.40
N ILE A 100 7.53 4.42 8.33
CA ILE A 100 6.82 3.13 8.35
C ILE A 100 6.06 3.00 7.04
N ASP A 101 6.57 2.18 6.13
CA ASP A 101 5.89 1.83 4.88
C ASP A 101 4.84 0.74 5.12
N GLU A 102 3.86 0.63 4.23
CA GLU A 102 2.70 -0.28 4.34
C GLU A 102 2.00 -0.19 5.71
N ILE A 103 1.83 1.03 6.23
CA ILE A 103 1.23 1.31 7.55
C ILE A 103 -0.19 0.72 7.69
N SER A 104 -0.90 0.48 6.58
CA SER A 104 -2.21 -0.17 6.57
C SER A 104 -2.22 -1.56 7.23
N MET A 105 -1.07 -2.24 7.22
CA MET A 105 -0.90 -3.57 7.81
C MET A 105 -0.38 -3.53 9.25
N VAL A 106 -0.08 -2.36 9.79
CA VAL A 106 0.43 -2.20 11.16
C VAL A 106 -0.73 -2.17 12.15
N ARG A 107 -0.66 -3.05 13.16
CA ARG A 107 -1.65 -3.14 14.25
C ARG A 107 -1.52 -1.96 15.21
N ALA A 108 -2.64 -1.58 15.81
CA ALA A 108 -2.69 -0.49 16.80
C ALA A 108 -1.78 -0.75 18.01
N ASP A 109 -1.78 -1.98 18.54
CA ASP A 109 -0.92 -2.38 19.66
C ASP A 109 0.57 -2.33 19.32
N LEU A 110 0.94 -2.71 18.09
CA LEU A 110 2.33 -2.61 17.63
C LEU A 110 2.77 -1.14 17.53
N LEU A 111 1.90 -0.25 17.05
CA LEU A 111 2.24 1.17 17.00
C LEU A 111 2.38 1.78 18.40
N ASP A 112 1.56 1.35 19.38
CA ASP A 112 1.73 1.73 20.78
C ASP A 112 3.02 1.19 21.39
N CYS A 113 3.47 -0.01 20.97
CA CYS A 113 4.79 -0.51 21.35
C CYS A 113 5.92 0.38 20.81
N VAL A 114 5.81 0.82 19.55
CA VAL A 114 6.77 1.74 18.92
C VAL A 114 6.81 3.07 19.66
N ASP A 115 5.65 3.69 19.93
CA ASP A 115 5.57 4.96 20.67
C ASP A 115 6.20 4.82 22.06
N LYS A 116 5.80 3.80 22.82
CA LYS A 116 6.31 3.60 24.18
C LYS A 116 7.81 3.35 24.18
N PHE A 117 8.32 2.56 23.23
CA PHE A 117 9.74 2.31 23.12
C PHE A 117 10.53 3.59 22.83
N LEU A 118 10.04 4.40 21.89
CA LEU A 118 10.68 5.66 21.52
C LEU A 118 10.57 6.73 22.62
N ARG A 119 9.50 6.74 23.40
CA ARG A 119 9.44 7.57 24.61
C ARG A 119 10.47 7.16 25.67
N PHE A 120 10.80 5.88 25.77
CA PHE A 120 11.80 5.41 26.72
C PHE A 120 13.23 5.65 26.23
N ASN A 121 13.49 5.52 24.93
CA ASN A 121 14.82 5.40 24.38
C ASN A 121 15.18 6.50 23.36
N GLY A 122 14.21 7.31 22.94
CA GLY A 122 14.39 8.41 21.98
C GLY A 122 14.80 9.73 22.64
N PRO A 123 14.88 10.82 21.85
CA PRO A 123 15.40 12.10 22.29
C PRO A 123 14.48 12.84 23.29
N ALA A 124 13.16 12.66 23.23
CA ALA A 124 12.19 13.44 24.00
C ALA A 124 11.08 12.59 24.62
N SER A 125 11.30 12.07 25.84
CA SER A 125 10.42 11.09 26.51
C SER A 125 8.97 11.55 26.72
N ARG A 126 8.71 12.85 26.81
CA ARG A 126 7.36 13.42 27.00
C ARG A 126 6.58 13.61 25.70
N LYS A 127 7.25 13.57 24.54
CA LYS A 127 6.61 13.75 23.23
C LYS A 127 6.18 12.41 22.65
N PRO A 128 5.10 12.35 21.86
CA PRO A 128 4.74 11.19 21.08
C PRO A 128 5.94 10.72 20.24
N PHE A 129 6.12 9.40 20.14
CA PHE A 129 7.23 8.77 19.43
C PHE A 129 8.63 9.29 19.82
N GLY A 130 8.78 9.72 21.09
CA GLY A 130 10.05 10.29 21.57
C GLY A 130 10.45 11.60 20.89
N GLY A 131 9.53 12.30 20.21
CA GLY A 131 9.79 13.53 19.47
C GLY A 131 10.42 13.33 18.09
N ILE A 132 10.50 12.11 17.60
CA ILE A 132 11.01 11.77 16.27
C ILE A 132 9.93 12.09 15.23
N GLN A 133 10.33 12.63 14.08
CA GLN A 133 9.44 12.86 12.96
C GLN A 133 8.97 11.52 12.38
N MET A 134 7.67 11.24 12.44
CA MET A 134 7.09 10.01 11.90
C MET A 134 6.59 10.24 10.46
N VAL A 135 6.95 9.35 9.57
CA VAL A 135 6.46 9.31 8.19
C VAL A 135 5.73 8.00 7.97
N PHE A 136 4.40 8.05 7.92
CA PHE A 136 3.58 6.90 7.62
C PHE A 136 3.26 6.86 6.14
N VAL A 137 3.49 5.72 5.49
CA VAL A 137 3.22 5.53 4.05
C VAL A 137 2.32 4.32 3.86
N GLY A 138 1.24 4.45 3.09
CA GLY A 138 0.36 3.31 2.81
C GLY A 138 -0.99 3.70 2.21
N ASP A 139 -1.77 2.69 1.85
CA ASP A 139 -3.15 2.84 1.35
C ASP A 139 -4.08 2.04 2.25
N LEU A 140 -4.86 2.73 3.09
CA LEU A 140 -5.79 2.12 4.04
C LEU A 140 -6.92 1.31 3.38
N TYR A 141 -7.14 1.50 2.09
CA TYR A 141 -8.11 0.73 1.31
C TYR A 141 -7.54 -0.58 0.75
N GLN A 142 -6.26 -0.85 0.98
CA GLN A 142 -5.63 -2.13 0.68
C GLN A 142 -5.82 -3.10 1.86
N LEU A 143 -4.87 -4.01 2.07
CA LEU A 143 -5.03 -5.07 3.07
C LEU A 143 -4.94 -4.53 4.50
N PRO A 144 -5.83 -5.01 5.40
CA PRO A 144 -5.85 -4.61 6.80
C PRO A 144 -4.78 -5.35 7.62
N PRO A 145 -4.51 -4.90 8.85
CA PRO A 145 -3.72 -5.66 9.80
C PRO A 145 -4.37 -7.01 10.11
N VAL A 146 -3.55 -8.02 10.33
CA VAL A 146 -4.04 -9.37 10.68
C VAL A 146 -4.18 -9.49 12.20
N VAL A 147 -5.41 -9.76 12.66
CA VAL A 147 -5.70 -10.16 14.05
C VAL A 147 -6.29 -11.57 14.01
N THR A 148 -5.60 -12.51 14.65
CA THR A 148 -6.04 -13.90 14.67
C THR A 148 -7.36 -14.07 15.45
N SER A 149 -8.10 -15.14 15.16
CA SER A 149 -9.38 -15.40 15.86
C SER A 149 -9.20 -15.53 17.37
N ARG A 150 -8.04 -15.98 17.83
CA ARG A 150 -7.72 -16.13 19.26
C ARG A 150 -7.48 -14.78 19.95
N GLU A 151 -6.97 -13.78 19.21
CA GLU A 151 -6.66 -12.46 19.73
C GLU A 151 -7.82 -11.49 19.68
N LYS A 152 -8.83 -11.76 18.82
CA LYS A 152 -9.93 -10.80 18.53
C LYS A 152 -10.66 -10.30 19.77
N ALA A 153 -10.98 -11.18 20.73
CA ALA A 153 -11.71 -10.81 21.94
C ALA A 153 -10.88 -9.84 22.80
N VAL A 154 -9.65 -10.23 23.13
CA VAL A 154 -8.72 -9.41 23.95
C VAL A 154 -8.37 -8.10 23.26
N PHE A 155 -8.19 -8.15 21.93
CA PHE A 155 -7.87 -6.95 21.17
C PHE A 155 -9.02 -5.94 21.16
N ALA A 156 -10.26 -6.40 21.05
CA ALA A 156 -11.45 -5.54 21.04
C ALA A 156 -11.73 -4.85 22.38
N GLU A 157 -11.20 -5.38 23.50
CA GLU A 157 -11.28 -4.72 24.80
C GLU A 157 -10.35 -3.50 24.89
N LEU A 158 -9.22 -3.54 24.18
CA LEU A 158 -8.16 -2.54 24.27
C LEU A 158 -8.23 -1.50 23.14
N TYR A 159 -8.66 -1.90 21.94
CA TYR A 159 -8.62 -1.08 20.73
C TYR A 159 -9.94 -1.11 19.97
N LYS A 160 -10.43 0.05 19.55
CA LYS A 160 -11.66 0.19 18.76
C LYS A 160 -11.57 -0.54 17.41
N THR A 161 -10.39 -0.56 16.81
CA THR A 161 -10.11 -1.20 15.53
C THR A 161 -8.69 -1.76 15.52
N PRO A 162 -8.36 -2.73 14.64
CA PRO A 162 -7.01 -3.23 14.52
C PRO A 162 -6.03 -2.25 13.86
N TYR A 163 -6.52 -1.21 13.21
CA TYR A 163 -5.69 -0.29 12.44
C TYR A 163 -4.87 0.63 13.34
N PHE A 164 -3.72 1.04 12.85
CA PHE A 164 -2.77 1.91 13.53
C PHE A 164 -3.40 3.19 14.11
N PHE A 165 -4.41 3.77 13.43
CA PHE A 165 -5.09 4.98 13.87
C PHE A 165 -5.99 4.78 15.11
N SER A 166 -6.15 3.55 15.59
CA SER A 166 -6.78 3.24 16.87
C SER A 166 -5.78 3.07 18.01
N SER A 167 -4.48 3.23 17.76
CA SER A 167 -3.48 3.23 18.84
C SER A 167 -3.70 4.41 19.79
N HIS A 168 -3.33 4.23 21.04
CA HIS A 168 -3.42 5.30 22.05
C HIS A 168 -2.47 6.46 21.70
N ALA A 169 -1.30 6.13 21.15
CA ALA A 169 -0.33 7.12 20.68
C ALA A 169 -0.93 8.07 19.65
N PHE A 170 -1.80 7.57 18.78
CA PHE A 170 -2.39 8.33 17.70
C PHE A 170 -3.44 9.35 18.17
N THR A 171 -4.06 9.16 19.34
CA THR A 171 -5.10 10.07 19.87
C THR A 171 -4.60 11.47 20.19
N THR A 172 -3.30 11.61 20.47
CA THR A 172 -2.64 12.89 20.84
C THR A 172 -1.58 13.32 19.83
N PHE A 173 -1.57 12.67 18.67
CA PHE A 173 -0.54 12.85 17.66
C PHE A 173 -1.08 13.66 16.47
N ASP A 174 -0.44 14.79 16.20
CA ASP A 174 -0.75 15.61 15.03
C ASP A 174 0.21 15.31 13.87
N MET A 175 -0.34 15.28 12.66
CA MET A 175 0.43 15.02 11.45
C MET A 175 -0.18 15.72 10.24
N GLU A 176 0.63 15.96 9.22
CA GLU A 176 0.15 16.33 7.89
C GLU A 176 -0.45 15.10 7.18
N PHE A 177 -1.46 15.35 6.34
CA PHE A 177 -2.06 14.33 5.49
C PHE A 177 -1.89 14.73 4.04
N ILE A 178 -1.21 13.89 3.27
CA ILE A 178 -1.02 14.10 1.84
C ILE A 178 -1.50 12.87 1.08
N GLU A 179 -2.49 13.07 0.22
CA GLU A 179 -2.98 12.03 -0.68
C GLU A 179 -2.38 12.24 -2.07
N LEU A 180 -1.61 11.24 -2.54
CA LEU A 180 -1.11 11.21 -3.90
C LEU A 180 -2.23 10.76 -4.84
N GLU A 181 -2.65 11.63 -5.75
CA GLU A 181 -3.84 11.39 -6.59
C GLU A 181 -3.50 10.87 -7.99
N LYS A 182 -2.33 11.25 -8.55
CA LYS A 182 -1.92 10.84 -9.89
C LYS A 182 -1.55 9.36 -9.93
N VAL A 183 -2.25 8.61 -10.76
CA VAL A 183 -2.00 7.18 -10.97
C VAL A 183 -1.06 7.00 -12.16
N TYR A 184 0.02 6.26 -11.96
CA TYR A 184 1.04 5.97 -12.99
C TYR A 184 0.96 4.54 -13.53
N ARG A 185 0.34 3.61 -12.80
CA ARG A 185 0.26 2.19 -13.17
C ARG A 185 -0.76 1.90 -14.27
N GLN A 186 -1.92 2.54 -14.20
CA GLN A 186 -3.01 2.37 -15.15
C GLN A 186 -3.13 3.63 -16.01
N HIS A 187 -3.37 3.43 -17.33
CA HIS A 187 -3.54 4.52 -18.30
C HIS A 187 -4.98 4.62 -18.85
N ASP A 188 -5.79 3.56 -18.68
CA ASP A 188 -7.21 3.55 -19.07
C ASP A 188 -8.06 4.24 -18.01
N GLN A 189 -8.59 5.42 -18.34
CA GLN A 189 -9.41 6.23 -17.44
C GLN A 189 -10.67 5.48 -16.95
N ARG A 190 -11.31 4.68 -17.80
CA ARG A 190 -12.50 3.89 -17.43
C ARG A 190 -12.14 2.83 -16.39
N PHE A 191 -10.99 2.20 -16.54
CA PHE A 191 -10.52 1.22 -15.56
C PHE A 191 -10.13 1.87 -14.25
N ILE A 192 -9.48 3.04 -14.28
CA ILE A 192 -9.18 3.83 -13.08
C ILE A 192 -10.46 4.19 -12.32
N GLU A 193 -11.50 4.66 -13.04
CA GLU A 193 -12.80 4.98 -12.45
C GLU A 193 -13.47 3.74 -11.83
N LEU A 194 -13.44 2.61 -12.54
CA LEU A 194 -13.96 1.33 -12.01
C LEU A 194 -13.23 0.91 -10.73
N LEU A 195 -11.89 0.96 -10.71
CA LEU A 195 -11.10 0.67 -9.51
C LEU A 195 -11.44 1.61 -8.35
N ASN A 196 -11.73 2.88 -8.62
CA ASN A 196 -12.16 3.84 -7.60
C ASN A 196 -13.52 3.47 -7.00
N THR A 197 -14.49 3.05 -7.82
CA THR A 197 -15.79 2.63 -7.32
C THR A 197 -15.70 1.35 -6.47
N ILE A 198 -14.75 0.46 -6.80
CA ILE A 198 -14.46 -0.76 -6.03
C ILE A 198 -13.77 -0.38 -4.71
N ARG A 199 -12.75 0.49 -4.77
CA ARG A 199 -12.03 0.99 -3.59
C ARG A 199 -12.99 1.61 -2.58
N ASN A 200 -13.89 2.46 -3.03
CA ASN A 200 -14.84 3.19 -2.18
C ASN A 200 -16.15 2.41 -1.93
N ASN A 201 -16.23 1.16 -2.38
CA ASN A 201 -17.44 0.33 -2.32
C ASN A 201 -18.70 1.00 -2.90
N SER A 202 -18.53 1.92 -3.84
CA SER A 202 -19.61 2.65 -4.52
C SER A 202 -20.02 2.05 -5.87
N ILE A 203 -19.42 0.92 -6.26
CA ILE A 203 -19.74 0.23 -7.50
C ILE A 203 -21.23 -0.12 -7.57
N ASP A 204 -21.85 0.22 -8.67
CA ASP A 204 -23.25 -0.06 -9.00
C ASP A 204 -23.40 -1.27 -9.96
N GLY A 205 -24.63 -1.54 -10.38
CA GLY A 205 -24.93 -2.63 -11.31
C GLY A 205 -24.21 -2.48 -12.66
N THR A 206 -24.05 -1.25 -13.14
CA THR A 206 -23.33 -0.96 -14.40
C THR A 206 -21.86 -1.29 -14.28
N GLY A 207 -21.22 -0.85 -13.19
CA GLY A 207 -19.83 -1.16 -12.89
C GLY A 207 -19.59 -2.66 -12.70
N LEU A 208 -20.48 -3.37 -12.00
CA LEU A 208 -20.42 -4.84 -11.85
C LEU A 208 -20.59 -5.54 -13.19
N SER A 209 -21.52 -5.11 -14.03
CA SER A 209 -21.72 -5.66 -15.37
C SER A 209 -20.48 -5.47 -16.22
N LEU A 210 -19.88 -4.26 -16.21
CA LEU A 210 -18.63 -3.99 -16.90
C LEU A 210 -17.48 -4.90 -16.41
N LEU A 211 -17.31 -5.05 -15.10
CA LEU A 211 -16.30 -5.94 -14.55
C LEU A 211 -16.54 -7.40 -14.97
N ASN A 212 -17.80 -7.86 -14.93
CA ASN A 212 -18.18 -9.22 -15.25
C ASN A 212 -18.13 -9.54 -16.75
N THR A 213 -17.92 -8.55 -17.65
CA THR A 213 -17.52 -8.86 -19.05
C THR A 213 -16.21 -9.64 -19.11
N ARG A 214 -15.43 -9.62 -18.03
CA ARG A 214 -14.17 -10.35 -17.90
C ARG A 214 -14.31 -11.77 -17.33
N TYR A 215 -15.54 -12.23 -17.09
CA TYR A 215 -15.82 -13.61 -16.63
C TYR A 215 -15.60 -14.58 -17.78
N LEU A 216 -14.57 -15.39 -17.67
CA LEU A 216 -14.17 -16.42 -18.63
C LEU A 216 -13.82 -17.70 -17.87
N PRO A 217 -14.80 -18.54 -17.51
CA PRO A 217 -14.60 -19.71 -16.64
C PRO A 217 -13.64 -20.73 -17.26
N GLU A 218 -13.75 -20.94 -18.58
CA GLU A 218 -12.93 -21.88 -19.35
C GLU A 218 -11.61 -21.26 -19.84
N TYR A 219 -11.22 -20.10 -19.28
CA TYR A 219 -9.99 -19.46 -19.71
C TYR A 219 -8.80 -20.38 -19.46
N GLY A 220 -8.29 -20.93 -20.56
CA GLY A 220 -6.96 -21.48 -20.66
C GLY A 220 -6.07 -20.43 -21.30
N THR A 221 -4.82 -20.35 -20.92
CA THR A 221 -3.90 -19.37 -21.50
C THR A 221 -3.72 -19.64 -23.00
N PRO A 222 -4.28 -18.83 -23.92
CA PRO A 222 -4.19 -19.09 -25.36
C PRO A 222 -2.73 -19.12 -25.80
N GLY A 223 -2.36 -20.10 -26.62
CA GLY A 223 -1.01 -20.17 -27.22
C GLY A 223 0.12 -20.39 -26.23
N GLY A 224 -0.17 -20.90 -25.02
CA GLY A 224 0.85 -21.09 -24.00
C GLY A 224 1.39 -19.80 -23.38
N GLY A 225 0.68 -18.68 -23.54
CA GLY A 225 1.07 -17.37 -22.98
C GLY A 225 1.22 -17.39 -21.45
N ILE A 226 1.81 -16.34 -20.91
CA ILE A 226 2.05 -16.19 -19.47
C ILE A 226 0.89 -15.43 -18.84
N SER A 227 0.30 -16.00 -17.79
CA SER A 227 -0.69 -15.34 -16.95
C SER A 227 -0.58 -15.83 -15.52
N VAL A 228 -0.73 -14.94 -14.54
CA VAL A 228 -0.70 -15.32 -13.13
C VAL A 228 -2.11 -15.42 -12.57
N ARG A 229 -2.39 -16.49 -11.79
CA ARG A 229 -3.63 -16.63 -11.05
C ARG A 229 -3.47 -16.04 -9.66
N LEU A 230 -4.26 -15.04 -9.34
CA LEU A 230 -4.33 -14.44 -8.00
C LEU A 230 -5.37 -15.19 -7.17
N THR A 231 -4.93 -15.73 -6.04
CA THR A 231 -5.77 -16.54 -5.13
C THR A 231 -5.87 -15.89 -3.76
N THR A 232 -6.91 -16.27 -3.01
CA THR A 232 -7.14 -15.71 -1.67
C THR A 232 -6.26 -16.36 -0.60
N THR A 233 -5.83 -17.62 -0.77
CA THR A 233 -5.07 -18.36 0.26
C THR A 233 -3.76 -18.95 -0.26
N ASN A 234 -2.78 -19.10 0.64
CA ASN A 234 -1.51 -19.76 0.31
C ASN A 234 -1.71 -21.23 -0.11
N ALA A 235 -2.64 -21.95 0.52
CA ALA A 235 -2.92 -23.35 0.18
C ALA A 235 -3.42 -23.49 -1.26
N MET A 236 -4.31 -22.61 -1.74
CA MET A 236 -4.75 -22.60 -3.15
C MET A 236 -3.58 -22.35 -4.10
N ALA A 237 -2.77 -21.35 -3.82
CA ALA A 237 -1.62 -21.02 -4.67
C ALA A 237 -0.62 -22.18 -4.73
N ALA A 238 -0.28 -22.77 -3.58
CA ALA A 238 0.65 -23.89 -3.50
C ALA A 238 0.12 -25.13 -4.25
N GLY A 239 -1.17 -25.48 -4.06
CA GLY A 239 -1.80 -26.61 -4.73
C GLY A 239 -1.81 -26.45 -6.26
N LEU A 240 -2.15 -25.26 -6.75
CA LEU A 240 -2.12 -24.95 -8.18
C LEU A 240 -0.70 -25.02 -8.76
N ASN A 241 0.27 -24.43 -8.11
CA ASN A 241 1.67 -24.45 -8.55
C ASN A 241 2.23 -25.86 -8.57
N ALA A 242 1.98 -26.67 -7.53
CA ALA A 242 2.40 -28.06 -7.47
C ALA A 242 1.74 -28.92 -8.57
N GLY A 243 0.43 -28.71 -8.80
CA GLY A 243 -0.32 -29.42 -9.83
C GLY A 243 0.21 -29.11 -11.25
N GLU A 244 0.51 -27.85 -11.54
CA GLU A 244 1.06 -27.46 -12.84
C GLU A 244 2.50 -27.93 -13.01
N LEU A 245 3.34 -27.88 -11.98
CA LEU A 245 4.70 -28.39 -12.00
C LEU A 245 4.72 -29.91 -12.24
N ALA A 246 3.77 -30.64 -11.66
CA ALA A 246 3.65 -32.10 -11.84
C ALA A 246 3.33 -32.49 -13.28
N LYS A 247 2.55 -31.70 -14.02
CA LYS A 247 2.18 -31.94 -15.42
C LYS A 247 3.37 -31.80 -16.39
N LEU A 248 4.39 -31.02 -16.00
CA LEU A 248 5.55 -30.82 -16.85
C LEU A 248 6.39 -32.10 -16.94
N LYS A 249 6.76 -32.47 -18.18
CA LYS A 249 7.71 -33.54 -18.48
C LYS A 249 9.13 -33.03 -18.24
N GLY A 250 10.03 -33.88 -17.81
CA GLY A 250 11.44 -33.56 -17.65
C GLY A 250 11.91 -33.64 -16.19
N LYS A 251 13.22 -33.45 -16.03
CA LYS A 251 13.89 -33.58 -14.73
C LYS A 251 13.50 -32.47 -13.78
N LEU A 252 13.20 -32.82 -12.53
CA LEU A 252 13.04 -31.88 -11.45
C LEU A 252 14.42 -31.41 -10.97
N HIS A 253 14.62 -30.11 -10.92
CA HIS A 253 15.79 -29.48 -10.34
C HIS A 253 15.42 -28.87 -9.01
N THR A 254 16.22 -29.14 -7.98
CA THR A 254 16.07 -28.59 -6.64
C THR A 254 17.30 -27.78 -6.30
N PHE A 255 17.10 -26.50 -6.02
CA PHE A 255 18.16 -25.59 -5.63
C PHE A 255 17.97 -25.22 -4.17
N LYS A 256 18.99 -25.47 -3.36
CA LYS A 256 19.00 -25.10 -1.93
C LYS A 256 19.60 -23.71 -1.77
N ALA A 257 18.93 -22.88 -0.98
CA ALA A 257 19.46 -21.58 -0.61
C ALA A 257 20.69 -21.71 0.28
N THR A 258 21.59 -20.74 0.20
CA THR A 258 22.64 -20.53 1.19
C THR A 258 22.24 -19.37 2.07
N MET A 259 22.28 -19.58 3.38
CA MET A 259 21.98 -18.56 4.38
C MET A 259 23.18 -18.33 5.28
N ASP A 260 23.48 -17.09 5.55
CA ASP A 260 24.49 -16.67 6.52
C ASP A 260 23.92 -15.58 7.44
N GLY A 261 24.36 -15.58 8.72
CA GLY A 261 23.89 -14.64 9.71
C GLY A 261 22.46 -14.91 10.19
N LYS A 262 21.75 -13.82 10.57
CA LYS A 262 20.42 -13.90 11.18
C LYS A 262 19.33 -13.66 10.13
N PHE A 263 18.74 -14.72 9.63
CA PHE A 263 17.56 -14.68 8.77
C PHE A 263 16.38 -15.36 9.47
N SER A 264 15.20 -14.75 9.51
CA SER A 264 14.00 -15.39 10.07
C SER A 264 13.20 -16.08 8.98
N ASP A 265 12.66 -17.26 9.26
CA ASP A 265 11.88 -18.07 8.29
C ASP A 265 10.71 -17.30 7.68
N ASP A 266 10.09 -16.39 8.45
CA ASP A 266 8.96 -15.57 7.99
C ASP A 266 9.35 -14.46 6.99
N SER A 267 10.65 -14.20 6.81
CA SER A 267 11.18 -13.12 5.95
C SER A 267 11.81 -13.63 4.66
N LEU A 268 11.74 -14.93 4.36
CA LEU A 268 12.36 -15.48 3.16
C LEU A 268 11.72 -14.91 1.88
N PRO A 269 12.53 -14.36 0.95
CA PRO A 269 12.03 -13.77 -0.29
C PRO A 269 11.50 -14.84 -1.25
N THR A 270 12.06 -16.06 -1.19
CA THR A 270 11.61 -17.24 -1.94
C THR A 270 11.78 -18.49 -1.09
N SER A 271 11.47 -19.66 -1.68
CA SER A 271 11.62 -20.95 -1.00
C SER A 271 13.08 -21.28 -0.72
N GLU A 272 13.37 -21.79 0.46
CA GLU A 272 14.69 -22.32 0.82
C GLU A 272 15.10 -23.46 -0.13
N GLU A 273 14.15 -24.34 -0.48
CA GLU A 273 14.29 -25.34 -1.53
C GLU A 273 13.43 -24.94 -2.73
N LEU A 274 14.07 -24.40 -3.77
CA LEU A 274 13.41 -24.04 -5.01
C LEU A 274 13.35 -25.24 -5.96
N MET A 275 12.16 -25.76 -6.18
CA MET A 275 11.89 -26.89 -7.07
C MET A 275 11.30 -26.41 -8.39
N VAL A 276 11.98 -26.65 -9.50
CA VAL A 276 11.57 -26.20 -10.84
C VAL A 276 11.90 -27.26 -11.93
N LYS A 277 11.20 -27.13 -13.06
CA LYS A 277 11.45 -27.90 -14.30
C LYS A 277 11.54 -26.97 -15.49
N ALA A 278 12.14 -27.41 -16.59
CA ALA A 278 11.97 -26.70 -17.86
C ALA A 278 10.48 -26.63 -18.22
N GLY A 279 10.06 -25.48 -18.76
CA GLY A 279 8.65 -25.13 -18.99
C GLY A 279 7.92 -24.54 -17.80
N ALA A 280 8.53 -24.50 -16.61
CA ALA A 280 7.87 -23.91 -15.43
C ALA A 280 7.66 -22.42 -15.61
N GLN A 281 6.43 -21.95 -15.29
CA GLN A 281 6.11 -20.54 -15.21
C GLN A 281 6.62 -19.98 -13.89
N VAL A 282 7.42 -18.94 -13.98
CA VAL A 282 8.08 -18.31 -12.82
C VAL A 282 7.89 -16.82 -12.81
N MET A 283 8.07 -16.26 -11.63
CA MET A 283 8.13 -14.81 -11.38
C MET A 283 9.50 -14.47 -10.83
N LEU A 284 10.10 -13.41 -11.35
CA LEU A 284 11.36 -12.84 -10.87
C LEU A 284 11.11 -11.97 -9.65
N LEU A 285 11.98 -12.08 -8.63
CA LEU A 285 11.76 -11.53 -7.29
C LEU A 285 12.71 -10.39 -6.92
N ASN A 286 13.50 -9.93 -7.87
CA ASN A 286 14.39 -8.77 -7.73
C ASN A 286 14.30 -7.86 -8.95
N ASN A 287 14.88 -6.67 -8.83
CA ASN A 287 15.18 -5.84 -9.99
C ASN A 287 16.59 -6.22 -10.47
N ASP A 288 16.74 -6.46 -11.76
CA ASP A 288 18.05 -6.73 -12.35
C ASP A 288 18.90 -5.47 -12.41
N SER A 289 20.19 -5.61 -12.12
CA SER A 289 21.13 -4.48 -12.13
C SER A 289 21.35 -3.88 -13.53
N LEU A 290 21.17 -4.70 -14.58
CA LEU A 290 21.27 -4.30 -15.99
C LEU A 290 19.92 -3.86 -16.57
N GLY A 291 18.84 -3.90 -15.77
CA GLY A 291 17.51 -3.47 -16.20
C GLY A 291 16.78 -4.45 -17.12
N ARG A 292 17.23 -5.69 -17.25
CA ARG A 292 16.62 -6.74 -18.10
C ARG A 292 15.24 -7.18 -17.58
N TRP A 293 14.99 -7.07 -16.27
CA TRP A 293 13.69 -7.35 -15.65
C TRP A 293 13.51 -6.54 -14.35
N VAL A 294 12.28 -6.49 -13.89
CA VAL A 294 11.91 -5.89 -12.59
C VAL A 294 11.22 -6.93 -11.71
N ASN A 295 11.16 -6.66 -10.40
CA ASN A 295 10.46 -7.52 -9.44
C ASN A 295 8.98 -7.68 -9.83
N GLY A 296 8.57 -8.91 -10.06
CA GLY A 296 7.24 -9.26 -10.58
C GLY A 296 7.21 -9.61 -12.07
N SER A 297 8.32 -9.43 -12.81
CA SER A 297 8.42 -9.89 -14.20
C SER A 297 8.16 -11.38 -14.28
N MET A 298 7.34 -11.77 -15.26
CA MET A 298 6.91 -13.15 -15.47
C MET A 298 7.69 -13.78 -16.61
N GLY A 299 7.96 -15.09 -16.51
CA GLY A 299 8.64 -15.82 -17.58
C GLY A 299 8.40 -17.33 -17.51
N LYS A 300 8.96 -18.05 -18.47
CA LYS A 300 9.03 -19.51 -18.50
C LYS A 300 10.47 -19.99 -18.54
N ILE A 301 10.79 -20.99 -17.75
CA ILE A 301 12.10 -21.62 -17.78
C ILE A 301 12.26 -22.37 -19.09
N GLU A 302 13.23 -22.00 -19.92
CA GLU A 302 13.60 -22.71 -21.14
C GLU A 302 14.53 -23.89 -20.83
N GLY A 303 15.44 -23.73 -19.87
CA GLY A 303 16.39 -24.75 -19.52
C GLY A 303 17.43 -24.33 -18.50
N PHE A 304 18.38 -25.20 -18.29
CA PHE A 304 19.46 -25.04 -17.31
C PHE A 304 20.80 -25.17 -18.04
N LYS A 305 21.66 -24.16 -17.91
CA LYS A 305 22.98 -24.13 -18.59
C LYS A 305 24.06 -23.88 -17.54
N LYS A 306 25.25 -24.42 -17.79
CA LYS A 306 26.43 -24.05 -17.00
C LYS A 306 26.80 -22.59 -17.32
N GLY A 307 26.94 -21.77 -16.30
CA GLY A 307 27.48 -20.43 -16.41
C GLY A 307 29.01 -20.44 -16.60
N GLU A 308 29.57 -19.28 -16.85
CA GLU A 308 31.01 -19.11 -17.06
C GLU A 308 31.82 -19.48 -15.80
N ASP A 309 31.24 -19.30 -14.62
CA ASP A 309 31.84 -19.63 -13.32
C ASP A 309 31.62 -21.10 -12.89
N GLY A 310 31.11 -21.95 -13.79
CA GLY A 310 30.80 -23.35 -13.50
C GLY A 310 29.53 -23.59 -12.71
N GLY A 311 28.87 -22.54 -12.21
CA GLY A 311 27.54 -22.58 -11.60
C GLY A 311 26.44 -22.86 -12.62
N LEU A 312 25.24 -23.26 -12.17
CA LEU A 312 24.08 -23.42 -13.04
C LEU A 312 23.38 -22.07 -13.21
N CYS A 313 23.11 -21.66 -14.46
CA CYS A 313 22.23 -20.56 -14.81
C CYS A 313 20.89 -21.09 -15.27
N ILE A 314 19.81 -20.44 -14.90
CA ILE A 314 18.46 -20.75 -15.37
C ILE A 314 18.13 -19.80 -16.53
N SER A 315 17.93 -20.37 -17.74
CA SER A 315 17.46 -19.60 -18.89
C SER A 315 15.95 -19.41 -18.77
N VAL A 316 15.50 -18.16 -18.81
CA VAL A 316 14.09 -17.79 -18.71
C VAL A 316 13.71 -16.94 -19.91
N GLN A 317 12.65 -17.31 -20.62
CA GLN A 317 12.00 -16.47 -21.61
C GLN A 317 10.96 -15.62 -20.88
N LEU A 318 11.12 -14.29 -20.90
CA LEU A 318 10.19 -13.35 -20.30
C LEU A 318 8.89 -13.25 -21.11
N ALA A 319 7.86 -12.65 -20.51
CA ALA A 319 6.55 -12.51 -21.12
C ALA A 319 6.54 -11.63 -22.40
N ASP A 320 7.47 -10.69 -22.51
CA ASP A 320 7.72 -9.84 -23.69
C ASP A 320 8.51 -10.56 -24.81
N GLY A 321 8.94 -11.80 -24.58
CA GLY A 321 9.71 -12.61 -25.52
C GLY A 321 11.22 -12.51 -25.37
N GLU A 322 11.72 -11.66 -24.46
CA GLU A 322 13.16 -11.55 -24.21
C GLU A 322 13.68 -12.78 -23.45
N GLY A 323 14.80 -13.34 -23.91
CA GLY A 323 15.50 -14.44 -23.25
C GLY A 323 16.56 -13.94 -22.28
N VAL A 324 16.45 -14.30 -21.00
CA VAL A 324 17.39 -13.87 -19.96
C VAL A 324 18.04 -15.04 -19.24
N LYS A 325 19.28 -14.84 -18.78
CA LYS A 325 19.97 -15.78 -17.88
C LYS A 325 19.80 -15.29 -16.45
N VAL A 326 19.27 -16.14 -15.58
CA VAL A 326 19.05 -15.87 -14.17
C VAL A 326 20.07 -16.66 -13.36
N GLU A 327 20.82 -15.94 -12.57
CA GLU A 327 21.83 -16.45 -11.65
C GLU A 327 21.34 -16.31 -10.20
N PRO A 328 21.97 -17.00 -9.23
CA PRO A 328 21.68 -16.79 -7.82
C PRO A 328 21.83 -15.33 -7.44
N TYR A 329 20.88 -14.84 -6.66
CA TYR A 329 20.86 -13.48 -6.13
C TYR A 329 20.95 -13.53 -4.62
N THR A 330 21.72 -12.62 -4.04
CA THR A 330 21.88 -12.50 -2.60
C THR A 330 21.02 -11.35 -2.11
N TRP A 331 19.99 -11.68 -1.32
CA TRP A 331 19.25 -10.70 -0.52
C TRP A 331 19.99 -10.45 0.78
N GLU A 332 20.09 -9.20 1.12
CA GLU A 332 20.71 -8.74 2.35
C GLU A 332 19.66 -8.31 3.35
N ILE A 333 19.81 -8.73 4.60
CA ILE A 333 19.09 -8.16 5.72
C ILE A 333 19.94 -7.07 6.31
N PHE A 334 19.34 -5.89 6.36
CA PHE A 334 19.97 -4.71 6.94
C PHE A 334 19.58 -4.57 8.41
N ASN A 335 20.54 -4.18 9.21
CA ASN A 335 20.33 -3.66 10.53
C ASN A 335 20.85 -2.22 10.57
N TYR A 336 20.17 -1.35 11.31
CA TYR A 336 20.65 0.00 11.52
C TYR A 336 21.54 0.04 12.76
N LYS A 337 22.71 0.64 12.66
CA LYS A 337 23.59 0.89 13.78
C LYS A 337 24.08 2.31 13.79
N LEU A 338 24.54 2.73 14.96
CA LEU A 338 25.23 4.00 15.13
C LEU A 338 26.71 3.81 14.86
N ASP A 339 27.25 4.62 13.95
CA ASP A 339 28.69 4.73 13.70
C ASP A 339 29.11 6.19 13.97
N GLY A 340 29.77 6.41 15.11
CA GLY A 340 30.05 7.74 15.59
C GLY A 340 28.77 8.56 15.85
N ARG A 341 28.44 9.52 14.98
CA ARG A 341 27.24 10.37 15.05
C ARG A 341 26.19 10.05 13.99
N GLU A 342 26.48 9.16 13.04
CA GLU A 342 25.63 8.83 11.90
C GLU A 342 24.94 7.49 12.09
N ILE A 343 23.72 7.38 11.53
CA ILE A 343 23.00 6.12 11.44
C ILE A 343 23.41 5.45 10.13
N LYS A 344 24.04 4.27 10.21
CA LYS A 344 24.39 3.46 9.05
C LYS A 344 23.64 2.14 9.04
N SER A 345 23.29 1.68 7.84
CA SER A 345 22.80 0.31 7.65
C SER A 345 23.98 -0.63 7.46
N GLU A 346 23.98 -1.77 8.15
CA GLU A 346 24.93 -2.86 7.93
C GLU A 346 24.19 -4.14 7.58
N VAL A 347 24.83 -4.98 6.77
CA VAL A 347 24.33 -6.30 6.43
C VAL A 347 24.60 -7.25 7.60
N VAL A 348 23.54 -7.82 8.17
CA VAL A 348 23.60 -8.75 9.31
C VAL A 348 23.22 -10.17 8.97
N GLY A 349 22.74 -10.39 7.74
CA GLY A 349 22.42 -11.70 7.22
C GLY A 349 22.23 -11.65 5.72
N THR A 350 22.51 -12.77 5.06
CA THR A 350 22.34 -12.94 3.63
C THR A 350 21.54 -14.20 3.32
N PHE A 351 20.73 -14.13 2.28
CA PHE A 351 20.01 -15.26 1.71
C PHE A 351 20.29 -15.31 0.23
N THR A 352 20.99 -16.34 -0.22
CA THR A 352 21.36 -16.52 -1.61
C THR A 352 20.56 -17.65 -2.23
N GLN A 353 19.76 -17.33 -3.25
CA GLN A 353 18.96 -18.29 -4.03
C GLN A 353 18.70 -17.69 -5.42
N TYR A 354 18.27 -18.51 -6.36
CA TYR A 354 17.74 -17.96 -7.62
C TYR A 354 16.53 -17.07 -7.31
N PRO A 355 16.48 -15.83 -7.84
CA PRO A 355 15.41 -14.88 -7.56
C PRO A 355 14.12 -15.24 -8.33
N LEU A 356 13.64 -16.46 -8.10
CA LEU A 356 12.51 -17.06 -8.78
C LEU A 356 11.53 -17.66 -7.78
N MET A 357 10.25 -17.64 -8.15
CA MET A 357 9.23 -18.46 -7.53
C MET A 357 8.31 -19.04 -8.62
N LEU A 358 7.71 -20.21 -8.37
CA LEU A 358 6.64 -20.71 -9.22
C LEU A 358 5.48 -19.72 -9.22
N ALA A 359 4.95 -19.41 -10.38
CA ALA A 359 4.00 -18.34 -10.54
C ALA A 359 2.84 -18.62 -11.50
N TRP A 360 2.37 -19.86 -11.58
CA TRP A 360 1.03 -20.11 -12.12
C TRP A 360 -0.05 -19.53 -11.20
N ALA A 361 0.19 -19.57 -9.87
CA ALA A 361 -0.66 -18.93 -8.90
C ALA A 361 0.17 -18.27 -7.79
N VAL A 362 -0.28 -17.09 -7.35
CA VAL A 362 0.24 -16.37 -6.18
C VAL A 362 -0.93 -15.84 -5.36
N THR A 363 -0.73 -15.63 -4.07
CA THR A 363 -1.77 -15.01 -3.26
C THR A 363 -1.88 -13.50 -3.55
N ILE A 364 -3.10 -12.97 -3.37
CA ILE A 364 -3.35 -11.53 -3.47
C ILE A 364 -2.40 -10.74 -2.55
N HIS A 365 -2.11 -11.25 -1.35
CA HIS A 365 -1.16 -10.65 -0.42
C HIS A 365 0.26 -10.56 -1.01
N LYS A 366 0.78 -11.68 -1.55
CA LYS A 366 2.13 -11.72 -2.16
C LYS A 366 2.21 -10.95 -3.48
N SER A 367 1.08 -10.61 -4.10
CA SER A 367 1.02 -9.76 -5.29
C SER A 367 1.05 -8.26 -4.97
N GLN A 368 0.95 -7.87 -3.68
CA GLN A 368 1.01 -6.47 -3.27
C GLN A 368 2.32 -5.83 -3.71
N GLY A 369 2.28 -4.59 -4.18
CA GLY A 369 3.43 -3.92 -4.78
C GLY A 369 3.72 -4.28 -6.25
N LYS A 370 3.31 -5.47 -6.73
CA LYS A 370 3.61 -5.97 -8.08
C LYS A 370 2.61 -5.47 -9.13
N THR A 371 3.01 -5.55 -10.40
CA THR A 371 2.19 -5.12 -11.56
C THR A 371 2.23 -6.21 -12.61
N PHE A 372 1.08 -6.49 -13.23
CA PHE A 372 0.94 -7.51 -14.27
C PHE A 372 0.14 -6.96 -15.45
N GLU A 373 0.47 -7.39 -16.64
CA GLU A 373 -0.33 -7.10 -17.83
C GLU A 373 -1.58 -7.97 -17.90
N ARG A 374 -1.47 -9.22 -17.40
CA ARG A 374 -2.58 -10.17 -17.40
C ARG A 374 -2.66 -10.94 -16.09
N VAL A 375 -3.85 -10.92 -15.50
CA VAL A 375 -4.15 -11.64 -14.26
C VAL A 375 -5.43 -12.48 -14.39
N VAL A 376 -5.41 -13.67 -13.82
CA VAL A 376 -6.60 -14.50 -13.61
C VAL A 376 -6.97 -14.41 -12.14
N ILE A 377 -8.14 -13.87 -11.83
CA ILE A 377 -8.60 -13.71 -10.44
C ILE A 377 -9.49 -14.88 -10.08
N ASP A 378 -9.04 -15.65 -9.09
CA ASP A 378 -9.72 -16.83 -8.55
C ASP A 378 -9.91 -16.65 -7.05
N ILE A 379 -11.07 -16.17 -6.66
CA ILE A 379 -11.40 -15.92 -5.25
C ILE A 379 -11.93 -17.17 -4.51
N GLY A 380 -12.02 -18.31 -5.19
CA GLY A 380 -12.50 -19.55 -4.58
C GLY A 380 -13.88 -19.38 -3.93
N ARG A 381 -13.95 -19.53 -2.61
CA ARG A 381 -15.19 -19.34 -1.84
C ARG A 381 -15.56 -17.87 -1.58
N GLY A 382 -14.77 -16.91 -2.03
CA GLY A 382 -14.98 -15.49 -1.86
C GLY A 382 -13.77 -14.78 -1.22
N THR A 383 -13.90 -13.46 -1.06
CA THR A 383 -12.94 -12.64 -0.33
C THR A 383 -13.20 -12.71 1.17
N PHE A 384 -12.16 -12.67 2.00
CA PHE A 384 -12.29 -12.76 3.45
C PHE A 384 -11.70 -11.54 4.19
N ALA A 385 -11.05 -10.64 3.46
CA ALA A 385 -10.46 -9.43 4.02
C ALA A 385 -10.93 -8.17 3.27
N HIS A 386 -11.05 -7.07 4.03
CA HIS A 386 -11.24 -5.73 3.49
C HIS A 386 -10.18 -5.42 2.42
N GLY A 387 -10.58 -4.74 1.34
CA GLY A 387 -9.68 -4.30 0.27
C GLY A 387 -9.11 -5.41 -0.62
N GLN A 388 -9.34 -6.69 -0.32
CA GLN A 388 -8.73 -7.81 -1.04
C GLN A 388 -9.08 -7.81 -2.54
N MET A 389 -10.34 -7.53 -2.90
CA MET A 389 -10.76 -7.41 -4.29
C MET A 389 -10.10 -6.21 -4.98
N TYR A 390 -10.05 -5.07 -4.30
CA TYR A 390 -9.37 -3.87 -4.83
C TYR A 390 -7.88 -4.15 -5.08
N VAL A 391 -7.18 -4.79 -4.14
CA VAL A 391 -5.78 -5.17 -4.32
C VAL A 391 -5.63 -6.08 -5.53
N ALA A 392 -6.45 -7.14 -5.68
CA ALA A 392 -6.35 -8.07 -6.79
C ALA A 392 -6.52 -7.39 -8.15
N LEU A 393 -7.58 -6.59 -8.30
CA LEU A 393 -7.88 -5.90 -9.56
C LEU A 393 -6.85 -4.81 -9.89
N SER A 394 -6.37 -4.09 -8.87
CA SER A 394 -5.36 -3.03 -9.05
C SER A 394 -3.97 -3.55 -9.40
N ARG A 395 -3.75 -4.86 -9.40
CA ARG A 395 -2.48 -5.44 -9.89
C ARG A 395 -2.35 -5.37 -11.40
N CYS A 396 -3.48 -5.31 -12.12
CA CYS A 396 -3.49 -5.25 -13.57
C CYS A 396 -3.35 -3.82 -14.10
N THR A 397 -2.70 -3.68 -15.26
CA THR A 397 -2.52 -2.37 -15.92
C THR A 397 -3.77 -1.94 -16.68
N SER A 398 -4.64 -2.88 -17.09
CA SER A 398 -5.85 -2.60 -17.88
C SER A 398 -6.99 -3.57 -17.56
N LEU A 399 -8.22 -3.16 -17.83
CA LEU A 399 -9.40 -4.01 -17.69
C LEU A 399 -9.31 -5.26 -18.60
N ASN A 400 -8.77 -5.10 -19.81
CA ASN A 400 -8.63 -6.20 -20.75
C ASN A 400 -7.65 -7.29 -20.32
N GLY A 401 -6.72 -6.95 -19.46
CA GLY A 401 -5.78 -7.91 -18.85
C GLY A 401 -6.40 -8.77 -17.73
N ILE A 402 -7.62 -8.44 -17.27
CA ILE A 402 -8.28 -9.17 -16.20
C ILE A 402 -9.07 -10.35 -16.77
N VAL A 403 -8.99 -11.49 -16.11
CA VAL A 403 -9.84 -12.66 -16.29
C VAL A 403 -10.42 -13.06 -14.94
N LEU A 404 -11.72 -13.24 -14.87
CA LEU A 404 -12.42 -13.69 -13.67
C LEU A 404 -12.79 -15.16 -13.82
N LYS A 405 -12.47 -15.99 -12.85
CA LYS A 405 -12.87 -17.42 -12.83
C LYS A 405 -14.31 -17.62 -12.37
N GLN A 406 -14.88 -16.62 -11.71
CA GLN A 406 -16.29 -16.58 -11.31
C GLN A 406 -16.79 -15.14 -11.36
N PRO A 407 -18.10 -14.92 -11.52
CA PRO A 407 -18.68 -13.59 -11.50
C PRO A 407 -18.42 -12.90 -10.16
N ILE A 408 -18.11 -11.60 -10.23
CA ILE A 408 -17.95 -10.80 -9.02
C ILE A 408 -19.30 -10.20 -8.67
N GLU A 409 -19.69 -10.39 -7.42
CA GLU A 409 -20.89 -9.84 -6.83
C GLU A 409 -20.54 -8.74 -5.82
N LYS A 410 -21.52 -7.90 -5.47
CA LYS A 410 -21.34 -6.83 -4.49
C LYS A 410 -20.81 -7.34 -3.14
N LYS A 411 -21.23 -8.52 -2.70
CA LYS A 411 -20.74 -9.18 -1.47
C LYS A 411 -19.24 -9.50 -1.46
N HIS A 412 -18.60 -9.59 -2.64
CA HIS A 412 -17.17 -9.83 -2.77
C HIS A 412 -16.35 -8.53 -2.70
N ILE A 413 -17.03 -7.38 -2.78
CA ILE A 413 -16.42 -6.04 -2.74
C ILE A 413 -16.93 -5.38 -1.48
N TRP A 414 -16.16 -5.44 -0.43
CA TRP A 414 -16.50 -4.81 0.82
C TRP A 414 -15.32 -4.04 1.41
N MET A 415 -15.66 -3.06 2.18
CA MET A 415 -14.76 -2.09 2.74
C MET A 415 -15.07 -1.93 4.22
N ASP A 416 -14.04 -1.76 5.02
CA ASP A 416 -14.22 -1.43 6.42
C ASP A 416 -14.63 0.04 6.56
N TRP A 417 -15.86 0.29 6.95
CA TRP A 417 -16.40 1.64 7.11
C TRP A 417 -15.60 2.48 8.13
N ARG A 418 -14.89 1.84 9.08
CA ARG A 418 -14.04 2.51 10.07
C ARG A 418 -12.85 3.20 9.41
N VAL A 419 -12.29 2.61 8.35
CA VAL A 419 -11.26 3.23 7.51
C VAL A 419 -11.82 4.48 6.83
N VAL A 420 -12.97 4.36 6.20
CA VAL A 420 -13.61 5.50 5.52
C VAL A 420 -13.90 6.62 6.50
N GLN A 421 -14.46 6.27 7.66
CA GLN A 421 -14.76 7.24 8.70
C GLN A 421 -13.49 7.97 9.19
N PHE A 422 -12.39 7.23 9.39
CA PHE A 422 -11.12 7.83 9.77
C PHE A 422 -10.62 8.80 8.70
N VAL A 423 -10.50 8.33 7.44
CA VAL A 423 -9.93 9.13 6.34
C VAL A 423 -10.79 10.37 6.06
N THR A 424 -12.12 10.22 6.00
CA THR A 424 -13.01 11.34 5.71
C THR A 424 -13.04 12.35 6.86
N ARG A 425 -13.11 11.88 8.11
CA ARG A 425 -13.09 12.77 9.28
C ARG A 425 -11.79 13.55 9.34
N TYR A 426 -10.67 12.88 9.16
CA TYR A 426 -9.36 13.52 9.17
C TYR A 426 -9.27 14.63 8.11
N GLN A 427 -9.77 14.38 6.88
CA GLN A 427 -9.80 15.38 5.82
C GLN A 427 -10.74 16.56 6.17
N TYR A 428 -11.90 16.31 6.81
CA TYR A 428 -12.78 17.39 7.27
C TYR A 428 -12.13 18.23 8.34
N ASP A 429 -11.51 17.61 9.36
CA ASP A 429 -10.84 18.30 10.45
C ASP A 429 -9.70 19.19 9.90
N LYS A 430 -8.88 18.68 8.98
CA LYS A 430 -7.81 19.47 8.32
C LYS A 430 -8.36 20.61 7.44
N ALA A 431 -9.44 20.39 6.72
CA ALA A 431 -10.08 21.43 5.94
C ALA A 431 -10.71 22.54 6.83
N GLU A 432 -11.16 22.18 8.03
CA GLU A 432 -11.67 23.12 9.02
C GLU A 432 -10.56 23.98 9.64
N GLU A 433 -9.36 23.42 9.83
CA GLU A 433 -8.16 24.17 10.27
C GLU A 433 -7.74 25.24 9.26
N VAL A 434 -7.85 24.93 7.94
CA VAL A 434 -7.46 25.85 6.86
C VAL A 434 -8.51 26.93 6.62
N LEU A 435 -9.79 26.54 6.55
CA LEU A 435 -10.92 27.45 6.34
C LEU A 435 -12.11 26.95 7.17
N SER A 436 -12.41 27.68 8.24
CA SER A 436 -13.48 27.26 9.16
C SER A 436 -14.86 27.23 8.48
N ALA A 437 -15.79 26.41 9.00
CA ALA A 437 -17.16 26.35 8.49
C ALA A 437 -17.82 27.74 8.49
N LYS A 438 -17.50 28.57 9.48
CA LYS A 438 -17.99 29.97 9.54
C LYS A 438 -17.41 30.83 8.42
N ASP A 439 -16.14 30.70 8.11
CA ASP A 439 -15.50 31.46 7.05
C ASP A 439 -15.92 30.96 5.67
N LYS A 440 -16.11 29.64 5.50
CA LYS A 440 -16.76 29.05 4.31
C LYS A 440 -18.15 29.64 4.12
N GLU A 441 -18.96 29.71 5.18
CA GLU A 441 -20.31 30.31 5.13
C GLU A 441 -20.28 31.77 4.74
N LYS A 442 -19.37 32.59 5.32
CA LYS A 442 -19.18 33.98 4.91
C LYS A 442 -18.83 34.12 3.43
N LEU A 443 -17.87 33.34 2.96
CA LEU A 443 -17.48 33.34 1.53
C LEU A 443 -18.67 33.01 0.63
N ILE A 444 -19.45 31.98 1.00
CA ILE A 444 -20.64 31.57 0.26
C ILE A 444 -21.69 32.71 0.23
N LEU A 445 -22.00 33.32 1.38
CA LEU A 445 -22.97 34.43 1.46
C LEU A 445 -22.51 35.64 0.64
N MET A 446 -21.22 35.98 0.71
CA MET A 446 -20.64 37.03 -0.13
C MET A 446 -20.78 36.73 -1.61
N THR A 447 -20.50 35.48 -2.02
CA THR A 447 -20.66 35.06 -3.41
C THR A 447 -22.12 35.10 -3.87
N ILE A 448 -23.08 34.75 -3.00
CA ILE A 448 -24.52 34.88 -3.28
C ILE A 448 -24.86 36.36 -3.55
N SER A 449 -24.40 37.30 -2.69
CA SER A 449 -24.72 38.73 -2.80
C SER A 449 -24.26 39.35 -4.13
N ILE A 450 -23.15 38.86 -4.70
CA ILE A 450 -22.61 39.34 -5.99
C ILE A 450 -23.07 38.52 -7.20
N GLY A 451 -23.88 37.46 -6.99
CA GLY A 451 -24.32 36.55 -8.05
C GLY A 451 -23.18 35.73 -8.69
N GLY A 452 -22.08 35.56 -7.97
CA GLY A 452 -20.85 34.90 -8.42
C GLY A 452 -20.93 33.37 -8.45
N LYS A 453 -19.78 32.75 -8.73
CA LYS A 453 -19.62 31.29 -8.77
C LYS A 453 -18.52 30.87 -7.79
N LEU A 454 -18.62 29.65 -7.28
CA LEU A 454 -17.59 29.02 -6.47
C LEU A 454 -17.15 27.70 -7.10
N ARG A 455 -15.85 27.46 -7.09
CA ARG A 455 -15.28 26.14 -7.29
C ARG A 455 -15.07 25.49 -5.94
N ILE A 456 -15.78 24.39 -5.69
CA ILE A 456 -15.70 23.65 -4.44
C ILE A 456 -15.10 22.26 -4.64
N THR A 457 -14.25 21.84 -3.70
CA THR A 457 -13.86 20.45 -3.51
C THR A 457 -14.76 19.85 -2.43
N TYR A 458 -15.66 18.95 -2.84
CA TYR A 458 -16.67 18.34 -1.96
C TYR A 458 -16.33 16.87 -1.71
N LEU A 459 -16.28 16.48 -0.43
CA LEU A 459 -16.02 15.12 -0.01
C LEU A 459 -17.29 14.48 0.54
N LYS A 460 -17.70 13.35 -0.05
CA LYS A 460 -18.81 12.54 0.44
C LYS A 460 -18.38 11.63 1.62
N PRO A 461 -19.32 11.12 2.42
CA PRO A 461 -19.00 10.22 3.54
C PRO A 461 -18.34 8.91 3.16
N ASN A 462 -18.40 8.52 1.89
CA ASN A 462 -17.76 7.32 1.33
C ASN A 462 -16.38 7.60 0.71
N ASP A 463 -15.73 8.71 1.10
CA ASP A 463 -14.42 9.15 0.60
C ASP A 463 -14.39 9.41 -0.92
N GLU A 464 -15.54 9.81 -1.47
CA GLU A 464 -15.64 10.22 -2.88
C GLU A 464 -15.48 11.73 -2.99
N LYS A 465 -14.34 12.20 -3.50
CA LYS A 465 -14.08 13.61 -3.79
C LYS A 465 -14.68 14.02 -5.14
N SER A 466 -15.19 15.22 -5.20
CA SER A 466 -15.64 15.82 -6.48
C SER A 466 -15.38 17.31 -6.50
N ILE A 467 -14.74 17.78 -7.57
CA ILE A 467 -14.59 19.21 -7.86
C ILE A 467 -15.82 19.65 -8.65
N ARG A 468 -16.44 20.74 -8.22
CA ARG A 468 -17.65 21.30 -8.83
C ARG A 468 -17.57 22.80 -8.88
N VAL A 469 -18.00 23.35 -10.01
CA VAL A 469 -18.34 24.76 -10.13
C VAL A 469 -19.84 24.90 -9.86
N ILE A 470 -20.18 25.72 -8.87
CA ILE A 470 -21.55 25.94 -8.41
C ILE A 470 -21.89 27.43 -8.40
N LYS A 471 -23.15 27.75 -8.65
CA LYS A 471 -23.71 29.07 -8.34
C LYS A 471 -24.49 28.95 -7.04
N PRO A 472 -23.99 29.49 -5.92
CA PRO A 472 -24.67 29.39 -4.65
C PRO A 472 -25.97 30.19 -4.67
N LEU A 473 -27.04 29.66 -4.04
CA LEU A 473 -28.37 30.24 -4.03
C LEU A 473 -28.82 30.61 -2.62
N GLU A 474 -28.64 29.70 -1.66
CA GLU A 474 -29.15 29.84 -0.30
C GLU A 474 -28.31 29.06 0.69
N VAL A 475 -28.07 29.65 1.86
CA VAL A 475 -27.47 28.95 3.02
C VAL A 475 -28.55 28.84 4.10
N GLY A 476 -28.74 27.63 4.61
CA GLY A 476 -29.77 27.35 5.61
C GLY A 476 -29.57 26.03 6.32
N ASP A 477 -30.53 25.71 7.20
CA ASP A 477 -30.58 24.41 7.84
C ASP A 477 -31.49 23.48 7.04
N PHE A 478 -30.91 22.39 6.56
CA PHE A 478 -31.57 21.38 5.72
C PHE A 478 -31.73 20.07 6.50
N THR A 479 -32.81 19.36 6.26
CA THR A 479 -33.05 18.03 6.85
C THR A 479 -32.97 16.95 5.78
N TYR A 480 -32.16 15.92 6.03
CA TYR A 480 -32.07 14.74 5.17
C TYR A 480 -31.96 13.48 6.04
N ALA A 481 -32.79 12.49 5.75
CA ALA A 481 -32.88 11.23 6.50
C ALA A 481 -33.01 11.44 8.04
N GLY A 482 -33.82 12.43 8.46
CA GLY A 482 -34.05 12.75 9.87
C GLY A 482 -32.92 13.49 10.58
N LYS A 483 -31.87 13.90 9.88
CA LYS A 483 -30.75 14.66 10.43
C LYS A 483 -30.72 16.07 9.86
N THR A 484 -30.73 17.08 10.74
CA THR A 484 -30.57 18.49 10.35
C THR A 484 -29.08 18.85 10.25
N PHE A 485 -28.72 19.64 9.25
CA PHE A 485 -27.35 20.10 9.02
C PHE A 485 -27.34 21.49 8.40
N ARG A 486 -26.29 22.26 8.68
CA ARG A 486 -26.01 23.53 8.01
C ARG A 486 -25.53 23.27 6.59
N GLY A 487 -26.22 23.81 5.58
CA GLY A 487 -26.00 23.49 4.19
C GLY A 487 -26.11 24.67 3.25
N LEU A 488 -25.75 24.41 2.01
CA LEU A 488 -25.78 25.29 0.87
C LEU A 488 -26.65 24.67 -0.22
N ARG A 489 -27.69 25.37 -0.71
CA ARG A 489 -28.37 25.06 -1.95
C ARG A 489 -27.70 25.85 -3.09
N ALA A 490 -27.33 25.17 -4.16
CA ALA A 490 -26.62 25.75 -5.28
C ALA A 490 -26.97 25.07 -6.59
N PHE A 491 -26.94 25.80 -7.69
CA PHE A 491 -27.00 25.24 -9.03
C PHE A 491 -25.64 24.68 -9.41
N CYS A 492 -25.57 23.39 -9.68
CA CYS A 492 -24.33 22.69 -10.06
C CYS A 492 -24.14 22.72 -11.57
N LEU A 493 -23.19 23.48 -12.08
CA LEU A 493 -22.93 23.63 -13.52
C LEU A 493 -22.59 22.30 -14.21
N LYS A 494 -21.87 21.39 -13.50
CA LYS A 494 -21.51 20.07 -14.04
C LYS A 494 -22.72 19.15 -14.25
N ARG A 495 -23.79 19.31 -13.47
CA ARG A 495 -24.99 18.46 -13.52
C ARG A 495 -26.18 19.13 -14.18
N GLY A 496 -26.17 20.46 -14.28
CA GLY A 496 -27.29 21.26 -14.79
C GLY A 496 -28.53 21.27 -13.90
N GLU A 497 -28.37 21.05 -12.58
CA GLU A 497 -29.48 20.93 -11.62
C GLU A 497 -29.13 21.58 -10.27
N GLU A 498 -30.13 21.93 -9.49
CA GLU A 498 -29.95 22.38 -8.12
C GLU A 498 -29.60 21.19 -7.19
N ARG A 499 -28.67 21.42 -6.27
CA ARG A 499 -28.21 20.44 -5.30
C ARG A 499 -27.94 21.10 -3.95
N SER A 500 -28.12 20.30 -2.90
CA SER A 500 -27.74 20.69 -1.54
C SER A 500 -26.38 20.09 -1.18
N PHE A 501 -25.55 20.92 -0.56
CA PHE A 501 -24.22 20.56 -0.07
C PHE A 501 -24.12 20.86 1.43
N ARG A 502 -23.56 19.98 2.21
CA ARG A 502 -23.22 20.25 3.60
C ARG A 502 -21.96 21.10 3.65
N ILE A 503 -21.97 22.22 4.39
CA ILE A 503 -20.83 23.13 4.45
C ILE A 503 -19.62 22.48 5.13
N ASP A 504 -19.84 21.64 6.15
CA ASP A 504 -18.81 20.88 6.85
C ASP A 504 -18.12 19.80 5.98
N ARG A 505 -18.66 19.50 4.78
CA ARG A 505 -18.06 18.56 3.81
C ARG A 505 -17.37 19.23 2.64
N ILE A 506 -17.35 20.53 2.59
CA ILE A 506 -16.58 21.32 1.63
C ILE A 506 -15.15 21.39 2.15
N LEU A 507 -14.21 20.73 1.45
CA LEU A 507 -12.79 20.76 1.81
C LEU A 507 -12.18 22.11 1.43
N GLU A 508 -12.52 22.61 0.23
CA GLU A 508 -12.02 23.87 -0.33
C GLU A 508 -13.16 24.62 -1.01
N ALA A 509 -13.13 25.93 -0.92
CA ALA A 509 -14.03 26.82 -1.65
C ALA A 509 -13.20 28.01 -2.18
N LEU A 510 -13.23 28.22 -3.50
CA LEU A 510 -12.51 29.27 -4.19
C LEU A 510 -13.49 30.02 -5.11
N GLU A 511 -13.34 31.34 -5.18
CA GLU A 511 -14.09 32.13 -6.16
C GLU A 511 -13.71 31.71 -7.57
N GLU A 512 -14.71 31.48 -8.42
CA GLU A 512 -14.54 31.15 -9.81
C GLU A 512 -14.85 32.40 -10.66
N LYS A 513 -13.87 32.86 -11.41
CA LYS A 513 -13.98 34.07 -12.25
C LYS A 513 -14.84 33.86 -13.47
#